data_c8ebfab48a91de34ca302c7f01d0918f
#
_entry.id   c8ebfab48a91de34ca302c7f01d0918f
#
_cell.length_a   1.000
_cell.length_b   1.000
_cell.length_c   1.000
_cell.angle_alpha   90.00
_cell.angle_beta   90.00
_cell.angle_gamma   90.00
#
_symmetry.space_group_name_H-M   'P 1'
#
loop_
_entity.id
_entity.type
_entity.pdbx_description
1 polymer ?
#
loop_
_entity_poly.entity_id
_entity_poly.type
_entity_poly.pdbx_seq_one_letter_code
_entity_poly.pdbx_strand_id
1 'polypeptide(L)'
;MHLNQTGAFKEYIKHINYIWPGTFPSEKEKYKKYREVSLENCKLIGKGAKSDVYRYNDELVIKIYNENNQYKDIEQENALARQAFVAGIPTALSFGIVKVGNKYGSMFELMDSSTISELIAADTSRVDTYASIMAGLAKDIHNTDVTKLKLPCFIDEVYEWIDGGIGRVDDDLTKRVRAMIDELPCDIVIHGDFHTGNVMSHLNEYMLIDMSRMSMGHPILEISGMYMFYIAFGELDAAVVEDFMGFSYETSRRFFYLFLEKYFGTSETEDIVKKAALLAYVRLIRRCNNKGAELSEEDRRLRDYYMKKIYSLIEEVDSFLI
;
A
#
# COMPACT_ATOMS: atom_id res chain seq x y z
N MET A 1 -19.00 17.22 2.53
CA MET A 1 -20.35 17.06 1.89
C MET A 1 -20.70 15.58 2.03
N HIS A 2 -21.54 15.21 3.00
CA HIS A 2 -21.98 13.81 3.15
C HIS A 2 -22.85 13.44 1.98
N LEU A 3 -22.29 12.74 1.00
CA LEU A 3 -23.06 12.04 -0.01
C LEU A 3 -23.87 10.93 0.68
N ASN A 4 -25.18 11.01 0.49
CA ASN A 4 -26.17 10.08 1.03
C ASN A 4 -25.81 8.64 0.64
N GLN A 5 -25.14 7.88 1.52
CA GLN A 5 -24.67 6.49 1.30
C GLN A 5 -25.77 5.58 0.72
N THR A 6 -27.04 5.89 0.94
CA THR A 6 -28.19 5.15 0.39
C THR A 6 -28.44 5.42 -1.10
N GLY A 7 -28.02 6.56 -1.64
CA GLY A 7 -28.13 6.91 -3.05
C GLY A 7 -27.07 6.21 -3.90
N ALA A 8 -25.81 6.30 -3.48
CA ALA A 8 -24.68 5.65 -4.14
C ALA A 8 -24.84 4.12 -4.16
N PHE A 9 -25.32 3.53 -3.07
CA PHE A 9 -25.58 2.08 -3.01
C PHE A 9 -26.72 1.63 -3.95
N LYS A 10 -27.77 2.44 -4.12
CA LYS A 10 -28.86 2.14 -5.06
C LYS A 10 -28.46 2.29 -6.53
N GLU A 11 -27.66 3.29 -6.86
CA GLU A 11 -27.06 3.47 -8.19
C GLU A 11 -26.09 2.32 -8.49
N TYR A 12 -25.30 1.93 -7.51
CA TYR A 12 -24.37 0.82 -7.55
C TYR A 12 -25.07 -0.52 -7.85
N ILE A 13 -26.16 -0.87 -7.17
CA ILE A 13 -26.95 -2.08 -7.45
C ILE A 13 -27.51 -2.05 -8.88
N LYS A 14 -27.92 -0.89 -9.38
CA LYS A 14 -28.33 -0.72 -10.78
C LYS A 14 -27.17 -0.95 -11.74
N HIS A 15 -25.98 -0.45 -11.39
CA HIS A 15 -24.77 -0.59 -12.20
C HIS A 15 -24.28 -2.04 -12.22
N ILE A 16 -24.28 -2.75 -11.10
CA ILE A 16 -24.01 -4.21 -11.05
C ILE A 16 -24.98 -4.99 -11.96
N ASN A 17 -26.26 -4.69 -11.94
CA ASN A 17 -27.25 -5.37 -12.80
C ASN A 17 -27.07 -5.05 -14.28
N TYR A 18 -26.45 -3.90 -14.62
CA TYR A 18 -26.13 -3.50 -15.99
C TYR A 18 -24.82 -4.12 -16.49
N ILE A 19 -23.78 -4.14 -15.63
CA ILE A 19 -22.45 -4.73 -15.91
C ILE A 19 -22.50 -6.27 -15.91
N TRP A 20 -23.50 -6.87 -15.26
CA TRP A 20 -23.69 -8.30 -15.16
C TRP A 20 -24.77 -8.79 -16.16
N PRO A 21 -24.44 -8.94 -17.46
CA PRO A 21 -25.37 -9.44 -18.47
C PRO A 21 -25.49 -10.95 -18.41
N GLY A 22 -25.51 -11.54 -17.26
CA GLY A 22 -25.62 -12.97 -17.02
C GLY A 22 -26.74 -13.24 -16.05
N THR A 23 -27.66 -14.12 -16.41
CA THR A 23 -28.60 -14.77 -15.50
C THR A 23 -27.90 -15.12 -14.20
N PHE A 24 -28.53 -14.87 -13.06
CA PHE A 24 -28.04 -15.31 -11.75
C PHE A 24 -27.46 -16.72 -11.86
N PRO A 25 -26.27 -17.00 -11.29
CA PRO A 25 -25.64 -18.29 -11.43
C PRO A 25 -26.60 -19.41 -11.05
N SER A 26 -26.63 -20.47 -11.84
CA SER A 26 -27.43 -21.67 -11.56
C SER A 26 -27.07 -22.20 -10.15
N GLU A 27 -27.92 -22.98 -9.51
CA GLU A 27 -27.64 -23.52 -8.17
C GLU A 27 -26.32 -24.28 -8.10
N LYS A 28 -25.87 -24.91 -9.19
CA LYS A 28 -24.55 -25.55 -9.29
C LYS A 28 -23.38 -24.57 -9.30
N GLU A 29 -23.58 -23.35 -9.81
CA GLU A 29 -22.54 -22.30 -9.81
C GLU A 29 -22.47 -21.55 -8.47
N LYS A 30 -23.53 -21.56 -7.64
CA LYS A 30 -23.51 -21.04 -6.27
C LYS A 30 -22.49 -21.72 -5.36
N TYR A 31 -22.05 -22.93 -5.72
CA TYR A 31 -21.02 -23.67 -4.97
C TYR A 31 -19.60 -23.47 -5.50
N LYS A 32 -19.39 -22.82 -6.66
CA LYS A 32 -18.06 -22.44 -7.13
C LYS A 32 -17.61 -21.17 -6.41
N LYS A 33 -16.51 -21.27 -5.66
CA LYS A 33 -15.87 -20.13 -4.98
C LYS A 33 -15.33 -19.06 -5.95
N TYR A 34 -15.31 -19.32 -7.26
CA TYR A 34 -14.72 -18.47 -8.29
C TYR A 34 -15.38 -18.69 -9.65
N ARG A 35 -15.35 -17.64 -10.49
CA ARG A 35 -15.77 -17.69 -11.89
C ARG A 35 -14.57 -18.05 -12.77
N GLU A 36 -14.75 -18.91 -13.76
CA GLU A 36 -13.75 -19.14 -14.81
C GLU A 36 -13.87 -18.07 -15.90
N VAL A 37 -12.75 -17.47 -16.28
CA VAL A 37 -12.67 -16.43 -17.32
C VAL A 37 -11.49 -16.69 -18.25
N SER A 38 -11.57 -16.15 -19.48
CA SER A 38 -10.49 -16.19 -20.45
C SER A 38 -9.84 -14.82 -20.55
N LEU A 39 -8.52 -14.79 -20.74
CA LEU A 39 -7.78 -13.56 -21.09
C LEU A 39 -7.60 -13.39 -22.59
N GLU A 40 -8.24 -14.22 -23.42
CA GLU A 40 -8.21 -14.08 -24.86
C GLU A 40 -8.71 -12.67 -25.24
N ASN A 41 -7.91 -11.95 -26.00
CA ASN A 41 -8.12 -10.55 -26.36
C ASN A 41 -8.01 -9.52 -25.23
N CYS A 42 -7.60 -9.89 -24.02
CA CYS A 42 -7.35 -8.93 -22.94
C CYS A 42 -5.99 -8.25 -23.12
N LYS A 43 -5.95 -6.94 -22.91
CA LYS A 43 -4.69 -6.16 -22.98
C LYS A 43 -4.04 -6.13 -21.61
N LEU A 44 -2.74 -6.46 -21.55
CA LEU A 44 -1.91 -6.21 -20.36
C LEU A 44 -1.76 -4.70 -20.17
N ILE A 45 -2.16 -4.16 -19.02
CA ILE A 45 -2.12 -2.73 -18.69
C ILE A 45 -1.22 -2.42 -17.48
N GLY A 46 -0.82 -3.42 -16.69
CA GLY A 46 0.08 -3.23 -15.56
C GLY A 46 0.87 -4.49 -15.26
N LYS A 47 2.13 -4.31 -14.85
CA LYS A 47 3.02 -5.36 -14.34
C LYS A 47 3.50 -4.99 -12.96
N GLY A 48 3.21 -5.86 -11.98
CA GLY A 48 3.69 -5.73 -10.62
C GLY A 48 4.60 -6.89 -10.20
N ALA A 49 5.25 -6.75 -9.06
CA ALA A 49 6.13 -7.80 -8.52
C ALA A 49 5.40 -9.11 -8.20
N LYS A 50 4.12 -9.04 -7.85
CA LYS A 50 3.31 -10.20 -7.43
C LYS A 50 2.22 -10.58 -8.43
N SER A 51 1.88 -9.72 -9.39
CA SER A 51 0.74 -9.90 -10.28
C SER A 51 0.84 -9.07 -11.54
N ASP A 52 0.16 -9.52 -12.58
CA ASP A 52 -0.07 -8.80 -13.83
C ASP A 52 -1.54 -8.35 -13.90
N VAL A 53 -1.80 -7.14 -14.41
CA VAL A 53 -3.15 -6.57 -14.52
C VAL A 53 -3.55 -6.49 -15.99
N TYR A 54 -4.68 -7.10 -16.32
CA TYR A 54 -5.25 -7.15 -17.66
C TYR A 54 -6.56 -6.37 -17.72
N ARG A 55 -6.72 -5.52 -18.74
CA ARG A 55 -8.02 -4.93 -19.08
C ARG A 55 -8.91 -6.03 -19.64
N TYR A 56 -9.96 -6.38 -18.91
CA TYR A 56 -10.91 -7.44 -19.32
C TYR A 56 -11.97 -6.92 -20.28
N ASN A 57 -12.50 -5.74 -20.00
CA ASN A 57 -13.41 -4.99 -20.86
C ASN A 57 -13.33 -3.48 -20.54
N ASP A 58 -14.34 -2.70 -20.93
CA ASP A 58 -14.34 -1.25 -20.72
C ASP A 58 -14.61 -0.84 -19.26
N GLU A 59 -14.98 -1.77 -18.38
CA GLU A 59 -15.37 -1.50 -17.00
C GLU A 59 -14.59 -2.33 -15.98
N LEU A 60 -13.89 -3.38 -16.42
CA LEU A 60 -13.28 -4.36 -15.52
C LEU A 60 -11.82 -4.64 -15.85
N VAL A 61 -11.05 -4.87 -14.80
CA VAL A 61 -9.68 -5.42 -14.87
C VAL A 61 -9.60 -6.76 -14.14
N ILE A 62 -8.66 -7.59 -14.55
CA ILE A 62 -8.29 -8.83 -13.86
C ILE A 62 -6.83 -8.73 -13.44
N LYS A 63 -6.59 -8.80 -12.13
CA LYS A 63 -5.26 -8.93 -11.51
C LYS A 63 -4.94 -10.41 -11.38
N ILE A 64 -3.98 -10.93 -12.16
CA ILE A 64 -3.54 -12.32 -12.16
C ILE A 64 -2.29 -12.45 -11.29
N TYR A 65 -2.34 -13.31 -10.30
CA TYR A 65 -1.24 -13.50 -9.34
C TYR A 65 -0.20 -14.49 -9.87
N ASN A 66 1.06 -14.24 -9.50
CA ASN A 66 2.17 -15.15 -9.78
C ASN A 66 2.01 -16.47 -9.00
N GLU A 67 2.69 -17.51 -9.42
CA GLU A 67 2.59 -18.87 -8.86
C GLU A 67 2.95 -18.95 -7.36
N ASN A 68 3.70 -17.98 -6.84
CA ASN A 68 4.10 -17.92 -5.43
C ASN A 68 2.99 -17.45 -4.50
N ASN A 69 1.87 -16.91 -5.01
CA ASN A 69 0.76 -16.44 -4.20
C ASN A 69 -0.21 -17.59 -3.92
N GLN A 70 -0.50 -17.82 -2.65
CA GLN A 70 -1.47 -18.83 -2.24
C GLN A 70 -2.91 -18.30 -2.44
N TYR A 71 -3.84 -19.20 -2.69
CA TYR A 71 -5.26 -18.85 -2.81
C TYR A 71 -5.77 -18.04 -1.59
N LYS A 72 -5.27 -18.38 -0.39
CA LYS A 72 -5.63 -17.68 0.86
C LYS A 72 -5.26 -16.19 0.83
N ASP A 73 -4.11 -15.84 0.27
CA ASP A 73 -3.65 -14.45 0.18
C ASP A 73 -4.55 -13.64 -0.75
N ILE A 74 -4.97 -14.25 -1.87
CA ILE A 74 -5.90 -13.65 -2.83
C ILE A 74 -7.30 -13.46 -2.20
N GLU A 75 -7.77 -14.45 -1.44
CA GLU A 75 -9.05 -14.37 -0.71
C GLU A 75 -9.01 -13.25 0.34
N GLN A 76 -7.90 -13.11 1.06
CA GLN A 76 -7.68 -12.05 2.04
C GLN A 76 -7.66 -10.66 1.38
N GLU A 77 -6.92 -10.47 0.29
CA GLU A 77 -6.89 -9.19 -0.45
C GLU A 77 -8.29 -8.77 -0.92
N ASN A 78 -9.06 -9.70 -1.50
CA ASN A 78 -10.44 -9.43 -1.89
C ASN A 78 -11.34 -9.07 -0.69
N ALA A 79 -11.16 -9.73 0.45
CA ALA A 79 -11.92 -9.44 1.66
C ALA A 79 -11.58 -8.06 2.22
N LEU A 80 -10.30 -7.66 2.21
CA LEU A 80 -9.84 -6.35 2.65
C LEU A 80 -10.37 -5.24 1.73
N ALA A 81 -10.29 -5.40 0.40
CA ALA A 81 -10.82 -4.43 -0.55
C ALA A 81 -12.34 -4.20 -0.36
N ARG A 82 -13.10 -5.26 -0.11
CA ARG A 82 -14.54 -5.12 0.19
C ARG A 82 -14.81 -4.43 1.52
N GLN A 83 -14.02 -4.74 2.56
CA GLN A 83 -14.15 -4.07 3.85
C GLN A 83 -13.84 -2.58 3.73
N ALA A 84 -12.78 -2.20 3.00
CA ALA A 84 -12.44 -0.82 2.70
C ALA A 84 -13.60 -0.08 2.04
N PHE A 85 -14.15 -0.65 0.98
CA PHE A 85 -15.29 -0.07 0.27
C PHE A 85 -16.52 0.10 1.17
N VAL A 86 -16.89 -0.91 1.95
CA VAL A 86 -18.04 -0.86 2.88
C VAL A 86 -17.81 0.17 3.99
N ALA A 87 -16.57 0.38 4.41
CA ALA A 87 -16.18 1.38 5.39
C ALA A 87 -16.21 2.81 4.83
N GLY A 88 -16.40 2.99 3.52
CA GLY A 88 -16.41 4.29 2.85
C GLY A 88 -15.03 4.79 2.45
N ILE A 89 -13.99 3.95 2.53
CA ILE A 89 -12.66 4.28 1.99
C ILE A 89 -12.77 4.29 0.46
N PRO A 90 -12.32 5.37 -0.22
CA PRO A 90 -12.40 5.47 -1.68
C PRO A 90 -11.43 4.46 -2.32
N THR A 91 -11.95 3.33 -2.78
CA THR A 91 -11.16 2.25 -3.40
C THR A 91 -11.89 1.59 -4.55
N ALA A 92 -11.13 0.98 -5.47
CA ALA A 92 -11.66 0.21 -6.58
C ALA A 92 -12.51 -0.97 -6.08
N LEU A 93 -13.64 -1.17 -6.74
CA LEU A 93 -14.60 -2.18 -6.35
C LEU A 93 -14.09 -3.59 -6.68
N SER A 94 -14.12 -4.49 -5.69
CA SER A 94 -13.78 -5.90 -5.88
C SER A 94 -15.00 -6.72 -6.26
N PHE A 95 -14.99 -7.34 -7.46
CA PHE A 95 -16.00 -8.28 -7.93
C PHE A 95 -15.68 -9.74 -7.57
N GLY A 96 -14.57 -9.98 -6.86
CA GLY A 96 -14.22 -11.28 -6.31
C GLY A 96 -13.17 -12.02 -7.11
N ILE A 97 -13.01 -13.30 -6.74
CA ILE A 97 -11.95 -14.15 -7.29
C ILE A 97 -12.40 -14.79 -8.60
N VAL A 98 -11.50 -14.83 -9.57
CA VAL A 98 -11.68 -15.51 -10.85
C VAL A 98 -10.59 -16.55 -11.05
N LYS A 99 -10.85 -17.51 -11.94
CA LYS A 99 -9.86 -18.49 -12.37
C LYS A 99 -9.57 -18.34 -13.86
N VAL A 100 -8.30 -18.28 -14.21
CA VAL A 100 -7.80 -18.17 -15.58
C VAL A 100 -6.87 -19.35 -15.82
N GLY A 101 -7.38 -20.37 -16.49
CA GLY A 101 -6.64 -21.63 -16.64
C GLY A 101 -6.29 -22.24 -15.29
N ASN A 102 -4.98 -22.37 -14.99
CA ASN A 102 -4.48 -22.89 -13.71
C ASN A 102 -4.17 -21.81 -12.67
N LYS A 103 -4.33 -20.51 -13.00
CA LYS A 103 -4.02 -19.39 -12.12
C LYS A 103 -5.29 -18.81 -11.52
N TYR A 104 -5.13 -18.19 -10.35
CA TYR A 104 -6.18 -17.39 -9.74
C TYR A 104 -5.94 -15.90 -10.02
N GLY A 105 -7.02 -15.14 -10.10
CA GLY A 105 -7.01 -13.70 -10.22
C GLY A 105 -8.11 -13.05 -9.40
N SER A 106 -8.04 -11.75 -9.28
CA SER A 106 -9.08 -10.90 -8.70
C SER A 106 -9.62 -9.98 -9.77
N MET A 107 -10.94 -9.85 -9.83
CA MET A 107 -11.62 -8.92 -10.74
C MET A 107 -11.97 -7.65 -9.99
N PHE A 108 -11.56 -6.51 -10.56
CA PHE A 108 -11.80 -5.18 -10.01
C PHE A 108 -12.43 -4.26 -11.06
N GLU A 109 -13.02 -3.18 -10.59
CA GLU A 109 -13.41 -2.05 -11.41
C GLU A 109 -12.19 -1.48 -12.17
N LEU A 110 -12.36 -1.18 -13.45
CA LEU A 110 -11.35 -0.50 -14.25
C LEU A 110 -11.34 0.99 -13.88
N MET A 111 -10.23 1.43 -13.34
CA MET A 111 -9.91 2.84 -13.16
C MET A 111 -9.19 3.33 -14.42
N ASP A 112 -9.94 3.79 -15.43
CA ASP A 112 -9.37 4.26 -16.70
C ASP A 112 -8.81 5.68 -16.53
N SER A 113 -7.68 5.78 -15.81
CA SER A 113 -7.05 7.04 -15.44
C SER A 113 -5.58 6.84 -15.07
N SER A 114 -4.91 7.94 -14.71
CA SER A 114 -3.50 7.95 -14.30
C SER A 114 -3.36 7.85 -12.78
N THR A 115 -2.27 7.23 -12.35
CA THR A 115 -1.81 7.30 -10.96
C THR A 115 -1.31 8.70 -10.61
N ILE A 116 -1.30 9.05 -9.32
CA ILE A 116 -0.68 10.31 -8.88
C ILE A 116 0.81 10.34 -9.26
N SER A 117 1.51 9.19 -9.26
CA SER A 117 2.90 9.10 -9.75
C SER A 117 3.03 9.59 -11.20
N GLU A 118 2.19 9.08 -12.10
CA GLU A 118 2.18 9.50 -13.51
C GLU A 118 1.81 10.97 -13.68
N LEU A 119 0.88 11.47 -12.88
CA LEU A 119 0.48 12.89 -12.91
C LEU A 119 1.60 13.82 -12.42
N ILE A 120 2.37 13.43 -11.38
CA ILE A 120 3.56 14.17 -10.93
C ILE A 120 4.65 14.11 -11.99
N ALA A 121 4.89 12.95 -12.59
CA ALA A 121 5.89 12.77 -13.65
C ALA A 121 5.57 13.66 -14.88
N ALA A 122 4.30 13.81 -15.23
CA ALA A 122 3.84 14.67 -16.32
C ALA A 122 3.97 16.17 -16.01
N ASP A 123 3.77 16.57 -14.75
CA ASP A 123 3.86 17.98 -14.31
C ASP A 123 4.32 18.08 -12.84
N THR A 124 5.64 18.19 -12.63
CA THR A 124 6.26 18.31 -11.31
C THR A 124 5.93 19.63 -10.60
N SER A 125 5.42 20.64 -11.29
CA SER A 125 4.99 21.90 -10.67
C SER A 125 3.80 21.70 -9.73
N ARG A 126 3.01 20.65 -9.93
CA ARG A 126 1.80 20.31 -9.16
C ARG A 126 2.07 19.40 -7.95
N VAL A 127 3.32 19.15 -7.60
CA VAL A 127 3.70 18.26 -6.50
C VAL A 127 3.04 18.67 -5.16
N ASP A 128 2.89 19.97 -4.89
CA ASP A 128 2.20 20.48 -3.68
C ASP A 128 0.70 20.11 -3.68
N THR A 129 0.04 20.22 -4.83
CA THR A 129 -1.36 19.82 -4.98
C THR A 129 -1.54 18.34 -4.67
N TYR A 130 -0.69 17.48 -5.22
CA TYR A 130 -0.79 16.03 -5.00
C TYR A 130 -0.38 15.61 -3.58
N ALA A 131 0.57 16.31 -2.96
CA ALA A 131 0.90 16.12 -1.55
C ALA A 131 -0.30 16.46 -0.64
N SER A 132 -1.04 17.53 -0.95
CA SER A 132 -2.26 17.91 -0.23
C SER A 132 -3.39 16.87 -0.38
N ILE A 133 -3.57 16.34 -1.59
CA ILE A 133 -4.54 15.26 -1.88
C ILE A 133 -4.19 14.00 -1.10
N MET A 134 -2.93 13.57 -1.17
CA MET A 134 -2.47 12.38 -0.44
C MET A 134 -2.61 12.55 1.08
N ALA A 135 -2.31 13.73 1.62
CA ALA A 135 -2.51 14.01 3.05
C ALA A 135 -3.99 13.96 3.45
N GLY A 136 -4.90 14.44 2.60
CA GLY A 136 -6.34 14.33 2.79
C GLY A 136 -6.78 12.87 2.82
N LEU A 137 -6.39 12.07 1.82
CA LEU A 137 -6.71 10.64 1.75
C LEU A 137 -6.17 9.85 2.96
N ALA A 138 -4.93 10.13 3.39
CA ALA A 138 -4.37 9.50 4.58
C ALA A 138 -5.20 9.82 5.83
N LYS A 139 -5.64 11.08 6.01
CA LYS A 139 -6.53 11.48 7.11
C LYS A 139 -7.88 10.76 7.04
N ASP A 140 -8.46 10.62 5.86
CA ASP A 140 -9.74 9.93 5.68
C ASP A 140 -9.63 8.45 6.05
N ILE A 141 -8.54 7.77 5.63
CA ILE A 141 -8.26 6.38 6.00
C ILE A 141 -8.06 6.27 7.52
N HIS A 142 -7.21 7.12 8.11
CA HIS A 142 -6.87 7.07 9.53
C HIS A 142 -8.05 7.43 10.45
N ASN A 143 -9.06 8.16 9.95
CA ASN A 143 -10.29 8.49 10.67
C ASN A 143 -11.44 7.49 10.39
N THR A 144 -11.19 6.40 9.67
CA THR A 144 -12.21 5.40 9.38
C THR A 144 -12.65 4.69 10.67
N ASP A 145 -13.97 4.50 10.84
CA ASP A 145 -14.54 3.76 11.97
C ASP A 145 -14.14 2.28 11.94
N VAL A 146 -13.27 1.89 12.84
CA VAL A 146 -12.73 0.52 12.95
C VAL A 146 -13.71 -0.49 13.55
N THR A 147 -14.80 -0.05 14.21
CA THR A 147 -15.68 -0.92 15.01
C THR A 147 -16.36 -2.03 14.20
N LYS A 148 -16.48 -1.85 12.89
CA LYS A 148 -17.11 -2.79 11.96
C LYS A 148 -16.12 -3.56 11.11
N LEU A 149 -14.83 -3.29 11.25
CA LEU A 149 -13.78 -3.86 10.44
C LEU A 149 -13.10 -5.03 11.15
N LYS A 150 -12.69 -6.02 10.36
CA LYS A 150 -11.89 -7.15 10.82
C LYS A 150 -10.56 -7.13 10.10
N LEU A 151 -9.66 -6.29 10.59
CA LEU A 151 -8.34 -6.07 10.00
C LEU A 151 -7.27 -6.75 10.85
N PRO A 152 -6.17 -7.23 10.21
CA PRO A 152 -4.99 -7.66 10.96
C PRO A 152 -4.34 -6.47 11.67
N CYS A 153 -3.54 -6.74 12.69
CA CYS A 153 -2.67 -5.72 13.27
C CYS A 153 -1.36 -5.64 12.49
N PHE A 154 -0.97 -4.45 12.06
CA PHE A 154 0.26 -4.25 11.28
C PHE A 154 1.54 -4.47 12.12
N ILE A 155 1.43 -4.37 13.44
CA ILE A 155 2.55 -4.61 14.36
C ILE A 155 3.09 -6.04 14.22
N ASP A 156 2.24 -7.03 13.90
CA ASP A 156 2.71 -8.39 13.64
C ASP A 156 3.73 -8.43 12.49
N GLU A 157 3.50 -7.66 11.43
CA GLU A 157 4.45 -7.53 10.33
C GLU A 157 5.73 -6.77 10.74
N VAL A 158 5.61 -5.78 11.62
CA VAL A 158 6.77 -5.05 12.15
C VAL A 158 7.68 -5.98 12.96
N TYR A 159 7.11 -6.89 13.75
CA TYR A 159 7.90 -7.92 14.45
C TYR A 159 8.65 -8.82 13.47
N GLU A 160 8.04 -9.19 12.34
CA GLU A 160 8.76 -9.93 11.31
C GLU A 160 9.93 -9.12 10.70
N TRP A 161 9.79 -7.78 10.57
CA TRP A 161 10.90 -6.94 10.12
C TRP A 161 12.04 -6.93 11.13
N ILE A 162 11.71 -6.80 12.41
CA ILE A 162 12.67 -6.81 13.51
C ILE A 162 13.42 -8.16 13.56
N ASP A 163 12.70 -9.27 13.64
CA ASP A 163 13.28 -10.62 13.79
C ASP A 163 14.10 -11.05 12.58
N GLY A 164 13.58 -10.78 11.38
CA GLY A 164 14.27 -11.07 10.12
C GLY A 164 15.38 -10.09 9.78
N GLY A 165 15.40 -8.92 10.42
CA GLY A 165 16.32 -7.80 10.19
C GLY A 165 17.36 -7.65 11.29
N ILE A 166 17.16 -6.65 12.14
CA ILE A 166 18.09 -6.29 13.23
C ILE A 166 18.24 -7.40 14.27
N GLY A 167 17.22 -8.23 14.49
CA GLY A 167 17.27 -9.38 15.39
C GLY A 167 18.29 -10.45 15.02
N ARG A 168 18.82 -10.40 13.79
CA ARG A 168 19.94 -11.26 13.34
C ARG A 168 21.31 -10.58 13.50
N VAL A 169 21.34 -9.34 13.98
CA VAL A 169 22.56 -8.50 13.99
C VAL A 169 22.90 -8.02 15.39
N ASP A 170 21.91 -7.54 16.17
CA ASP A 170 22.12 -6.87 17.46
C ASP A 170 20.90 -7.09 18.38
N ASP A 171 21.10 -7.88 19.44
CA ASP A 171 20.06 -8.25 20.41
C ASP A 171 19.60 -7.06 21.26
N ASP A 172 20.50 -6.15 21.65
CA ASP A 172 20.15 -5.03 22.53
C ASP A 172 19.41 -3.93 21.77
N LEU A 173 19.83 -3.65 20.53
CA LEU A 173 19.06 -2.82 19.60
C LEU A 173 17.68 -3.39 19.36
N THR A 174 17.59 -4.71 19.14
CA THR A 174 16.33 -5.41 18.93
C THR A 174 15.37 -5.24 20.11
N LYS A 175 15.84 -5.41 21.34
CA LYS A 175 15.03 -5.22 22.55
C LYS A 175 14.52 -3.77 22.66
N ARG A 176 15.39 -2.80 22.38
CA ARG A 176 15.03 -1.38 22.44
C ARG A 176 13.97 -1.02 21.42
N VAL A 177 14.16 -1.42 20.15
CA VAL A 177 13.15 -1.17 19.09
C VAL A 177 11.83 -1.88 19.38
N ARG A 178 11.87 -3.12 19.87
CA ARG A 178 10.64 -3.85 20.26
C ARG A 178 9.88 -3.11 21.36
N ALA A 179 10.55 -2.68 22.43
CA ALA A 179 9.90 -1.94 23.50
C ALA A 179 9.18 -0.68 23.00
N MET A 180 9.76 0.04 22.04
CA MET A 180 9.11 1.20 21.42
C MET A 180 7.91 0.83 20.54
N ILE A 181 7.94 -0.34 19.88
CA ILE A 181 6.82 -0.86 19.07
C ILE A 181 5.68 -1.34 19.98
N ASP A 182 6.00 -1.94 21.13
CA ASP A 182 5.01 -2.44 22.10
C ASP A 182 4.14 -1.31 22.69
N GLU A 183 4.62 -0.06 22.64
CA GLU A 183 3.88 1.12 23.06
C GLU A 183 2.86 1.62 22.01
N LEU A 184 2.97 1.18 20.75
CA LEU A 184 2.11 1.69 19.68
C LEU A 184 0.70 1.09 19.77
N PRO A 185 -0.37 1.90 19.80
CA PRO A 185 -1.72 1.42 19.67
C PRO A 185 -1.96 0.82 18.27
N CYS A 186 -2.83 -0.19 18.22
CA CYS A 186 -3.23 -0.85 16.98
C CYS A 186 -4.75 -0.63 16.75
N ASP A 187 -5.16 0.64 16.60
CA ASP A 187 -6.55 1.07 16.64
C ASP A 187 -6.95 2.04 15.50
N ILE A 188 -6.02 2.34 14.59
CA ILE A 188 -6.23 3.21 13.44
C ILE A 188 -6.09 2.39 12.15
N VAL A 189 -6.98 2.61 11.18
CA VAL A 189 -6.84 1.98 9.86
C VAL A 189 -5.68 2.62 9.11
N ILE A 190 -4.78 1.79 8.59
CA ILE A 190 -3.71 2.19 7.68
C ILE A 190 -3.81 1.41 6.38
N HIS A 191 -3.36 2.00 5.26
CA HIS A 191 -3.30 1.32 3.96
C HIS A 191 -2.18 0.25 3.93
N GLY A 192 -1.07 0.49 4.63
CA GLY A 192 0.09 -0.40 4.75
C GLY A 192 1.03 -0.41 3.53
N ASP A 193 0.62 0.24 2.42
CA ASP A 193 1.44 0.41 1.20
C ASP A 193 1.09 1.75 0.50
N PHE A 194 1.01 2.82 1.29
CA PHE A 194 0.52 4.11 0.88
C PHE A 194 1.58 4.91 0.10
N HIS A 195 1.43 4.98 -1.20
CA HIS A 195 2.29 5.77 -2.08
C HIS A 195 1.54 6.23 -3.34
N THR A 196 2.09 7.21 -4.06
CA THR A 196 1.47 7.86 -5.22
C THR A 196 1.12 6.91 -6.37
N GLY A 197 1.81 5.78 -6.47
CA GLY A 197 1.49 4.72 -7.45
C GLY A 197 0.24 3.90 -7.09
N ASN A 198 -0.21 3.97 -5.82
CA ASN A 198 -1.41 3.27 -5.34
C ASN A 198 -2.62 4.21 -5.20
N VAL A 199 -2.56 5.42 -5.77
CA VAL A 199 -3.70 6.34 -5.84
C VAL A 199 -3.95 6.74 -7.28
N MET A 200 -5.14 6.49 -7.78
CA MET A 200 -5.56 6.82 -9.13
C MET A 200 -6.53 8.00 -9.14
N SER A 201 -6.38 8.89 -10.11
CA SER A 201 -7.40 9.89 -10.43
C SER A 201 -8.53 9.21 -11.22
N HIS A 202 -9.77 9.32 -10.80
CA HIS A 202 -10.92 8.75 -11.51
C HIS A 202 -12.13 9.69 -11.36
N LEU A 203 -12.74 10.10 -12.48
CA LEU A 203 -13.94 10.95 -12.51
C LEU A 203 -13.86 12.20 -11.59
N ASN A 204 -12.70 12.88 -11.56
CA ASN A 204 -12.36 14.01 -10.69
C ASN A 204 -12.28 13.68 -9.18
N GLU A 205 -12.23 12.40 -8.83
CA GLU A 205 -11.96 11.92 -7.48
C GLU A 205 -10.63 11.16 -7.44
N TYR A 206 -10.13 10.88 -6.26
CA TYR A 206 -8.91 10.08 -6.07
C TYR A 206 -9.25 8.83 -5.29
N MET A 207 -8.86 7.68 -5.84
CA MET A 207 -9.21 6.36 -5.32
C MET A 207 -7.95 5.54 -5.06
N LEU A 208 -7.98 4.79 -3.99
CA LEU A 208 -6.92 3.86 -3.61
C LEU A 208 -7.05 2.55 -4.36
N ILE A 209 -5.91 1.98 -4.71
CA ILE A 209 -5.80 0.62 -5.23
C ILE A 209 -4.86 -0.21 -4.37
N ASP A 210 -4.88 -1.52 -4.54
CA ASP A 210 -4.03 -2.48 -3.82
C ASP A 210 -4.20 -2.44 -2.29
N MET A 211 -5.41 -2.74 -1.84
CA MET A 211 -5.78 -2.82 -0.41
C MET A 211 -5.23 -4.07 0.29
N SER A 212 -4.28 -4.79 -0.32
CA SER A 212 -3.79 -6.09 0.17
C SER A 212 -3.11 -6.02 1.56
N ARG A 213 -2.66 -4.84 1.95
CA ARG A 213 -1.97 -4.59 3.22
C ARG A 213 -2.78 -3.75 4.21
N MET A 214 -4.04 -3.43 3.89
CA MET A 214 -4.90 -2.67 4.80
C MET A 214 -5.00 -3.38 6.15
N SER A 215 -4.67 -2.64 7.20
CA SER A 215 -4.50 -3.19 8.55
C SER A 215 -4.91 -2.16 9.60
N MET A 216 -4.99 -2.57 10.85
CA MET A 216 -4.96 -1.66 11.98
C MET A 216 -3.51 -1.40 12.38
N GLY A 217 -3.20 -0.18 12.77
CA GLY A 217 -1.85 0.22 13.19
C GLY A 217 -1.82 1.66 13.70
N HIS A 218 -0.63 2.20 13.82
CA HIS A 218 -0.39 3.60 14.18
C HIS A 218 0.09 4.37 12.92
N PRO A 219 -0.27 5.64 12.70
CA PRO A 219 0.09 6.41 11.50
C PRO A 219 1.58 6.44 11.19
N ILE A 220 2.45 6.36 12.20
CA ILE A 220 3.91 6.31 12.01
C ILE A 220 4.35 5.12 11.16
N LEU A 221 3.62 3.99 11.20
CA LEU A 221 3.90 2.80 10.40
C LEU A 221 3.65 3.05 8.92
N GLU A 222 2.59 3.79 8.59
CA GLU A 222 2.30 4.26 7.23
C GLU A 222 3.38 5.24 6.74
N ILE A 223 3.67 6.27 7.56
CA ILE A 223 4.66 7.31 7.25
C ILE A 223 6.06 6.70 7.09
N SER A 224 6.41 5.66 7.86
CA SER A 224 7.67 4.93 7.70
C SER A 224 7.78 4.23 6.35
N GLY A 225 6.68 3.66 5.85
CA GLY A 225 6.59 3.11 4.50
C GLY A 225 6.81 4.18 3.44
N MET A 226 6.19 5.34 3.61
CA MET A 226 6.41 6.49 2.73
C MET A 226 7.87 6.98 2.79
N TYR A 227 8.47 7.12 3.97
CA TYR A 227 9.88 7.48 4.09
C TYR A 227 10.77 6.49 3.32
N MET A 228 10.52 5.20 3.44
CA MET A 228 11.25 4.18 2.71
C MET A 228 11.20 4.40 1.20
N PHE A 229 10.01 4.63 0.64
CA PHE A 229 9.80 4.78 -0.79
C PHE A 229 10.35 6.11 -1.34
N TYR A 230 10.08 7.22 -0.65
CA TYR A 230 10.38 8.56 -1.16
C TYR A 230 11.78 9.05 -0.82
N ILE A 231 12.38 8.51 0.26
CA ILE A 231 13.68 9.00 0.78
C ILE A 231 14.73 7.88 0.77
N ALA A 232 14.53 6.82 1.57
CA ALA A 232 15.59 5.86 1.87
C ALA A 232 16.08 5.09 0.64
N PHE A 233 15.21 4.77 -0.31
CA PHE A 233 15.59 4.08 -1.56
C PHE A 233 16.56 4.91 -2.41
N GLY A 234 16.44 6.23 -2.40
CA GLY A 234 17.26 7.13 -3.23
C GLY A 234 18.54 7.64 -2.56
N GLU A 235 18.77 7.35 -1.29
CA GLU A 235 19.93 7.89 -0.55
C GLU A 235 21.28 7.40 -1.08
N LEU A 236 21.34 6.18 -1.61
CA LEU A 236 22.56 5.62 -2.21
C LEU A 236 22.53 5.65 -3.73
N ASP A 237 21.35 5.54 -4.32
CA ASP A 237 21.14 5.57 -5.77
C ASP A 237 19.79 6.21 -6.08
N ALA A 238 19.79 7.43 -6.59
CA ALA A 238 18.60 8.18 -6.96
C ALA A 238 17.75 7.46 -8.02
N ALA A 239 18.37 6.68 -8.91
CA ALA A 239 17.68 5.97 -9.99
C ALA A 239 16.66 4.96 -9.43
N VAL A 240 16.89 4.38 -8.26
CA VAL A 240 15.95 3.43 -7.63
C VAL A 240 14.60 4.10 -7.36
N VAL A 241 14.60 5.36 -6.91
CA VAL A 241 13.36 6.11 -6.68
C VAL A 241 12.75 6.56 -8.00
N GLU A 242 13.58 7.01 -8.95
CA GLU A 242 13.12 7.46 -10.27
C GLU A 242 12.44 6.34 -11.04
N ASP A 243 13.00 5.12 -11.01
CA ASP A 243 12.40 3.93 -11.63
C ASP A 243 11.10 3.50 -10.94
N PHE A 244 11.02 3.63 -9.61
CA PHE A 244 9.86 3.22 -8.84
C PHE A 244 8.71 4.24 -8.88
N MET A 245 9.03 5.55 -8.75
CA MET A 245 8.03 6.61 -8.68
C MET A 245 7.71 7.24 -10.03
N GLY A 246 8.61 7.15 -11.02
CA GLY A 246 8.48 7.76 -12.34
C GLY A 246 8.87 9.24 -12.38
N PHE A 247 9.41 9.80 -11.29
CA PHE A 247 9.88 11.19 -11.19
C PHE A 247 11.16 11.29 -10.35
N SER A 248 11.87 12.44 -10.47
CA SER A 248 13.20 12.60 -9.87
C SER A 248 13.21 12.44 -8.35
N TYR A 249 14.35 11.99 -7.80
CA TYR A 249 14.54 11.87 -6.36
C TYR A 249 14.37 13.21 -5.62
N GLU A 250 14.75 14.32 -6.23
CA GLU A 250 14.51 15.66 -5.67
C GLU A 250 13.01 15.94 -5.52
N THR A 251 12.21 15.65 -6.56
CA THR A 251 10.74 15.76 -6.52
C THR A 251 10.14 14.84 -5.46
N SER A 252 10.67 13.61 -5.34
CA SER A 252 10.25 12.62 -4.37
C SER A 252 10.45 13.12 -2.93
N ARG A 253 11.64 13.63 -2.62
CA ARG A 253 11.93 14.24 -1.32
C ARG A 253 11.00 15.42 -1.03
N ARG A 254 10.85 16.33 -1.98
CA ARG A 254 9.95 17.48 -1.85
C ARG A 254 8.52 17.04 -1.57
N PHE A 255 8.01 16.04 -2.29
CA PHE A 255 6.69 15.47 -2.08
C PHE A 255 6.52 14.96 -0.64
N PHE A 256 7.47 14.18 -0.12
CA PHE A 256 7.38 13.61 1.22
C PHE A 256 7.28 14.69 2.32
N TYR A 257 8.13 15.71 2.27
CA TYR A 257 8.09 16.80 3.25
C TYR A 257 6.81 17.65 3.14
N LEU A 258 6.35 17.95 1.93
CA LEU A 258 5.07 18.61 1.71
C LEU A 258 3.90 17.76 2.24
N PHE A 259 3.91 16.46 2.01
CA PHE A 259 2.91 15.55 2.58
C PHE A 259 2.87 15.64 4.11
N LEU A 260 4.01 15.59 4.79
CA LEU A 260 4.06 15.71 6.25
C LEU A 260 3.50 17.06 6.73
N GLU A 261 3.92 18.15 6.10
CA GLU A 261 3.40 19.49 6.42
C GLU A 261 1.87 19.55 6.30
N LYS A 262 1.30 19.04 5.20
CA LYS A 262 -0.16 19.03 4.98
C LYS A 262 -0.88 18.06 5.94
N TYR A 263 -0.27 16.93 6.24
CA TYR A 263 -0.84 15.93 7.12
C TYR A 263 -0.88 16.40 8.58
N PHE A 264 0.20 16.97 9.09
CA PHE A 264 0.26 17.47 10.48
C PHE A 264 -0.18 18.93 10.65
N GLY A 265 -0.25 19.70 9.56
CA GLY A 265 -0.59 21.12 9.61
C GLY A 265 0.54 22.00 10.18
N THR A 266 1.77 21.51 10.19
CA THR A 266 2.98 22.21 10.67
C THR A 266 4.19 21.83 9.85
N SER A 267 5.15 22.74 9.73
CA SER A 267 6.46 22.48 9.15
C SER A 267 7.47 21.85 10.15
N GLU A 268 7.13 21.83 11.43
CA GLU A 268 7.95 21.23 12.49
C GLU A 268 7.76 19.70 12.52
N THR A 269 8.35 19.01 11.56
CA THR A 269 8.18 17.55 11.36
C THR A 269 9.46 16.75 11.59
N GLU A 270 10.53 17.37 12.08
CA GLU A 270 11.84 16.72 12.20
C GLU A 270 11.82 15.46 13.08
N ASP A 271 11.15 15.50 14.22
CA ASP A 271 10.99 14.35 15.12
C ASP A 271 10.24 13.19 14.42
N ILE A 272 9.19 13.50 13.70
CA ILE A 272 8.40 12.53 12.93
C ILE A 272 9.26 11.89 11.84
N VAL A 273 10.08 12.69 11.16
CA VAL A 273 11.01 12.20 10.13
C VAL A 273 12.02 11.23 10.73
N LYS A 274 12.60 11.52 11.91
CA LYS A 274 13.55 10.62 12.59
C LYS A 274 12.88 9.29 12.97
N LYS A 275 11.69 9.32 13.53
CA LYS A 275 10.88 8.14 13.89
C LYS A 275 10.57 7.29 12.65
N ALA A 276 10.06 7.91 11.60
CA ALA A 276 9.76 7.25 10.33
C ALA A 276 11.00 6.63 9.68
N ALA A 277 12.12 7.36 9.69
CA ALA A 277 13.39 6.90 9.14
C ALA A 277 13.92 5.67 9.89
N LEU A 278 13.87 5.67 11.22
CA LEU A 278 14.33 4.54 12.04
C LEU A 278 13.55 3.27 11.68
N LEU A 279 12.21 3.34 11.63
CA LEU A 279 11.36 2.21 11.24
C LEU A 279 11.60 1.77 9.79
N ALA A 280 11.78 2.71 8.87
CA ALA A 280 12.05 2.41 7.47
C ALA A 280 13.37 1.63 7.32
N TYR A 281 14.43 2.03 8.01
CA TYR A 281 15.71 1.31 7.95
C TYR A 281 15.62 -0.08 8.60
N VAL A 282 14.88 -0.24 9.69
CA VAL A 282 14.62 -1.57 10.29
C VAL A 282 13.96 -2.49 9.26
N ARG A 283 12.95 -2.00 8.52
CA ARG A 283 12.31 -2.74 7.43
C ARG A 283 13.28 -3.10 6.30
N LEU A 284 14.16 -2.16 5.93
CA LEU A 284 15.16 -2.35 4.87
C LEU A 284 16.23 -3.39 5.22
N ILE A 285 16.67 -3.47 6.48
CA ILE A 285 17.60 -4.52 6.94
C ILE A 285 17.00 -5.92 6.71
N ARG A 286 15.71 -6.13 7.05
CA ARG A 286 15.02 -7.40 6.76
C ARG A 286 15.07 -7.73 5.27
N ARG A 287 14.83 -6.72 4.41
CA ARG A 287 14.84 -6.91 2.95
C ARG A 287 16.21 -7.34 2.44
N CYS A 288 17.30 -6.77 2.98
CA CYS A 288 18.65 -7.22 2.64
C CYS A 288 18.89 -8.67 3.08
N ASN A 289 18.45 -9.05 4.27
CA ASN A 289 18.70 -10.38 4.84
C ASN A 289 17.87 -11.50 4.17
N ASN A 290 16.76 -11.19 3.50
CA ASN A 290 15.86 -12.19 2.90
C ASN A 290 16.27 -12.64 1.49
N LYS A 291 17.36 -12.12 0.92
CA LYS A 291 17.81 -12.44 -0.45
C LYS A 291 18.58 -13.76 -0.61
N GLY A 292 18.67 -14.60 0.43
CA GLY A 292 19.30 -15.92 0.36
C GLY A 292 20.35 -16.17 1.46
N ALA A 293 21.00 -17.35 1.40
CA ALA A 293 21.97 -17.79 2.42
C ALA A 293 23.28 -16.97 2.43
N GLU A 294 23.66 -16.40 1.28
CA GLU A 294 24.82 -15.52 1.16
C GLU A 294 24.37 -14.17 0.59
N LEU A 295 24.68 -13.10 1.35
CA LEU A 295 24.45 -11.73 0.90
C LEU A 295 25.44 -11.39 -0.23
N SER A 296 24.92 -10.78 -1.29
CA SER A 296 25.77 -10.15 -2.31
C SER A 296 26.63 -9.05 -1.69
N GLU A 297 27.69 -8.62 -2.38
CA GLU A 297 28.51 -7.49 -1.93
C GLU A 297 27.67 -6.21 -1.83
N GLU A 298 26.75 -6.00 -2.75
CA GLU A 298 25.81 -4.89 -2.77
C GLU A 298 24.85 -4.94 -1.57
N ASP A 299 24.24 -6.11 -1.27
CA ASP A 299 23.33 -6.25 -0.12
C ASP A 299 24.06 -6.04 1.20
N ARG A 300 25.35 -6.45 1.31
CA ARG A 300 26.19 -6.16 2.47
C ARG A 300 26.40 -4.65 2.63
N ARG A 301 26.76 -3.95 1.53
CA ARG A 301 26.95 -2.50 1.55
C ARG A 301 25.69 -1.74 1.97
N LEU A 302 24.52 -2.15 1.42
CA LEU A 302 23.22 -1.59 1.78
C LEU A 302 22.92 -1.82 3.27
N ARG A 303 23.10 -3.06 3.75
CA ARG A 303 22.89 -3.41 5.15
C ARG A 303 23.75 -2.58 6.08
N ASP A 304 25.06 -2.47 5.82
CA ASP A 304 25.98 -1.72 6.66
C ASP A 304 25.63 -0.22 6.68
N TYR A 305 25.19 0.33 5.55
CA TYR A 305 24.70 1.69 5.45
C TYR A 305 23.45 1.90 6.33
N TYR A 306 22.43 1.04 6.21
CA TYR A 306 21.21 1.16 6.99
C TYR A 306 21.45 0.92 8.48
N MET A 307 22.31 -0.03 8.86
CA MET A 307 22.70 -0.23 10.26
C MET A 307 23.35 1.02 10.85
N LYS A 308 24.24 1.68 10.12
CA LYS A 308 24.82 2.94 10.57
C LYS A 308 23.78 4.03 10.81
N LYS A 309 22.75 4.13 9.92
CA LYS A 309 21.64 5.07 10.10
C LYS A 309 20.81 4.73 11.34
N ILE A 310 20.51 3.44 11.56
CA ILE A 310 19.79 2.97 12.75
C ILE A 310 20.53 3.34 14.03
N TYR A 311 21.84 3.05 14.12
CA TYR A 311 22.64 3.39 15.31
C TYR A 311 22.69 4.89 15.59
N SER A 312 22.69 5.74 14.56
CA SER A 312 22.61 7.19 14.75
C SER A 312 21.25 7.63 15.27
N LEU A 313 20.16 7.11 14.68
CA LEU A 313 18.79 7.52 14.99
C LEU A 313 18.29 6.99 16.35
N ILE A 314 18.71 5.80 16.75
CA ILE A 314 18.26 5.18 18.00
C ILE A 314 18.70 5.98 19.24
N GLU A 315 19.75 6.79 19.14
CA GLU A 315 20.17 7.69 20.21
C GLU A 315 19.33 8.98 20.31
N GLU A 316 18.52 9.26 19.28
CA GLU A 316 17.70 10.47 19.19
C GLU A 316 16.18 10.17 19.26
N VAL A 317 15.79 8.90 19.20
CA VAL A 317 14.39 8.45 19.17
C VAL A 317 14.11 7.57 20.38
N ASP A 318 13.25 8.04 21.28
CA ASP A 318 12.89 7.31 22.52
C ASP A 318 11.51 6.63 22.42
N SER A 319 10.65 7.06 21.49
CA SER A 319 9.30 6.52 21.26
C SER A 319 8.88 6.71 19.81
N PHE A 320 8.01 5.83 19.31
CA PHE A 320 7.39 5.97 17.98
C PHE A 320 6.01 6.68 18.01
N LEU A 321 5.51 7.06 19.17
CA LEU A 321 4.27 7.84 19.27
C LEU A 321 4.41 9.23 18.61
N ILE A 322 3.38 9.64 17.82
CA ILE A 322 3.30 10.93 17.13
C ILE A 322 1.97 11.60 17.36
#